data_efd90e74cd153bb6c76e5a6379be4208
#
_entry.id   efd90e74cd153bb6c76e5a6379be4208
#
_cell.length_a   1.000
_cell.length_b   1.000
_cell.length_c   1.000
_cell.angle_alpha   90.00
_cell.angle_beta   90.00
_cell.angle_gamma   90.00
#
_symmetry.space_group_name_H-M   'P 1'
#
loop_
_entity.id
_entity.type
_entity.pdbx_description
1 polymer ?
#
loop_
_entity_poly.entity_id
_entity_poly.type
_entity_poly.pdbx_seq_one_letter_code
_entity_poly.pdbx_strand_id
1 'polypeptide(L)'
;MTATITLRPLTEAEYQRLRTSIFEDYARETASVRSVSLDEGRQEAARQFEQLLPDGILSKGHHFWRIVAETSEAVGDLWVLVEPERQRAFIYFIGIDEAFRGHGYSKAAMLALETAVKPLGASHIDLNVFGDNTVAIRLYESLGYRPTAMNMRKEM
;
A
#
# COMPACT_ATOMS: atom_id res chain seq x y z
N MET A 1 -8.16 0.38 -24.05
CA MET A 1 -6.94 -0.41 -23.86
C MET A 1 -6.58 -0.45 -22.39
N THR A 2 -6.26 -1.62 -21.88
CA THR A 2 -5.81 -1.77 -20.50
C THR A 2 -4.31 -1.47 -20.44
N ALA A 3 -3.89 -0.65 -19.45
CA ALA A 3 -2.49 -0.39 -19.22
C ALA A 3 -1.78 -1.69 -18.84
N THR A 4 -0.54 -1.87 -19.30
CA THR A 4 0.29 -3.02 -18.99
C THR A 4 1.43 -2.57 -18.07
N ILE A 5 1.62 -3.30 -16.97
CA ILE A 5 2.70 -3.03 -16.04
C ILE A 5 3.40 -4.32 -15.61
N THR A 6 4.60 -4.19 -15.10
CA THR A 6 5.30 -5.26 -14.39
C THR A 6 5.64 -4.79 -12.99
N LEU A 7 5.78 -5.75 -12.07
CA LEU A 7 6.20 -5.49 -10.70
C LEU A 7 7.66 -5.92 -10.56
N ARG A 8 8.52 -5.00 -10.16
CA ARG A 8 9.95 -5.22 -9.96
C ARG A 8 10.28 -4.99 -8.48
N PRO A 9 11.06 -5.86 -7.83
CA PRO A 9 11.47 -5.60 -6.44
C PRO A 9 12.18 -4.25 -6.31
N LEU A 10 11.91 -3.54 -5.20
CA LEU A 10 12.62 -2.29 -4.91
C LEU A 10 14.09 -2.57 -4.61
N THR A 11 14.95 -1.63 -5.00
CA THR A 11 16.31 -1.56 -4.48
C THR A 11 16.27 -1.02 -3.05
N GLU A 12 17.35 -1.20 -2.28
CA GLU A 12 17.45 -0.66 -0.92
C GLU A 12 17.25 0.87 -0.92
N ALA A 13 17.83 1.59 -1.87
CA ALA A 13 17.69 3.03 -1.98
C ALA A 13 16.24 3.44 -2.25
N GLU A 14 15.55 2.72 -3.14
CA GLU A 14 14.13 2.95 -3.43
C GLU A 14 13.26 2.67 -2.20
N TYR A 15 13.57 1.59 -1.47
CA TYR A 15 12.88 1.24 -0.24
C TYR A 15 13.02 2.34 0.81
N GLN A 16 14.23 2.85 1.05
CA GLN A 16 14.45 3.89 2.05
C GLN A 16 13.66 5.16 1.72
N ARG A 17 13.61 5.53 0.45
CA ARG A 17 12.86 6.69 -0.02
C ARG A 17 11.35 6.51 0.19
N LEU A 18 10.81 5.36 -0.19
CA LEU A 18 9.40 5.02 0.01
C LEU A 18 9.05 4.97 1.50
N ARG A 19 9.89 4.31 2.29
CA ARG A 19 9.69 4.17 3.73
C ARG A 19 9.62 5.54 4.42
N THR A 20 10.52 6.45 4.06
CA THR A 20 10.53 7.80 4.62
C THR A 20 9.22 8.54 4.30
N SER A 21 8.76 8.44 3.06
CA SER A 21 7.50 9.08 2.63
C SER A 21 6.30 8.54 3.37
N ILE A 22 6.17 7.21 3.46
CA ILE A 22 5.06 6.56 4.17
C ILE A 22 5.11 6.88 5.67
N PHE A 23 6.30 6.86 6.26
CA PHE A 23 6.52 7.19 7.66
C PHE A 23 6.01 8.60 8.00
N GLU A 24 6.40 9.60 7.20
CA GLU A 24 6.00 10.99 7.44
C GLU A 24 4.49 11.17 7.26
N ASP A 25 3.89 10.53 6.27
CA ASP A 25 2.44 10.58 6.06
C ASP A 25 1.71 9.95 7.25
N TYR A 26 2.17 8.79 7.71
CA TYR A 26 1.58 8.11 8.86
C TYR A 26 1.72 8.94 10.14
N ALA A 27 2.88 9.56 10.35
CA ALA A 27 3.11 10.42 11.52
C ALA A 27 2.15 11.62 11.54
N ARG A 28 1.96 12.27 10.39
CA ARG A 28 1.02 13.40 10.26
C ARG A 28 -0.42 12.97 10.48
N GLU A 29 -0.81 11.86 9.91
CA GLU A 29 -2.15 11.30 10.04
C GLU A 29 -2.45 10.94 11.50
N THR A 30 -1.52 10.25 12.16
CA THR A 30 -1.64 9.88 13.57
C THR A 30 -1.75 11.12 14.45
N ALA A 31 -0.92 12.13 14.22
CA ALA A 31 -0.97 13.40 14.97
C ALA A 31 -2.33 14.08 14.83
N SER A 32 -2.87 14.10 13.60
CA SER A 32 -4.17 14.71 13.32
C SER A 32 -5.32 13.93 13.97
N VAL A 33 -5.36 12.61 13.80
CA VAL A 33 -6.44 11.75 14.29
C VAL A 33 -6.48 11.73 15.83
N ARG A 34 -5.32 11.69 16.48
CA ARG A 34 -5.20 11.63 17.94
C ARG A 34 -5.11 12.98 18.60
N SER A 35 -5.07 14.06 17.82
CA SER A 35 -4.89 15.44 18.33
C SER A 35 -3.65 15.57 19.21
N VAL A 36 -2.55 14.98 18.76
CA VAL A 36 -1.25 15.06 19.42
C VAL A 36 -0.25 15.83 18.56
N SER A 37 0.93 16.12 19.09
CA SER A 37 1.97 16.82 18.35
C SER A 37 2.54 15.94 17.20
N LEU A 38 3.17 16.58 16.22
CA LEU A 38 3.84 15.86 15.14
C LEU A 38 4.98 14.98 15.70
N ASP A 39 5.70 15.47 16.72
CA ASP A 39 6.75 14.67 17.38
C ASP A 39 6.20 13.41 18.02
N GLU A 40 5.05 13.49 18.68
CA GLU A 40 4.36 12.32 19.22
C GLU A 40 3.88 11.39 18.10
N GLY A 41 3.41 11.95 17.00
CA GLY A 41 3.03 11.20 15.81
C GLY A 41 4.23 10.43 15.22
N ARG A 42 5.40 11.06 15.16
CA ARG A 42 6.63 10.42 14.69
C ARG A 42 7.10 9.31 15.63
N GLN A 43 6.97 9.49 16.94
CA GLN A 43 7.31 8.45 17.91
C GLN A 43 6.43 7.23 17.75
N GLU A 44 5.14 7.43 17.55
CA GLU A 44 4.20 6.32 17.29
C GLU A 44 4.53 5.63 15.97
N ALA A 45 4.81 6.39 14.92
CA ALA A 45 5.20 5.85 13.62
C ALA A 45 6.47 5.01 13.74
N ALA A 46 7.48 5.49 14.47
CA ALA A 46 8.73 4.76 14.68
C ALA A 46 8.47 3.42 15.35
N ARG A 47 7.64 3.39 16.40
CA ARG A 47 7.28 2.17 17.11
C ARG A 47 6.56 1.17 16.20
N GLN A 48 5.60 1.64 15.42
CA GLN A 48 4.85 0.80 14.48
C GLN A 48 5.75 0.21 13.40
N PHE A 49 6.63 1.01 12.82
CA PHE A 49 7.56 0.54 11.78
C PHE A 49 8.60 -0.44 12.32
N GLU A 50 9.07 -0.26 13.55
CA GLU A 50 9.96 -1.23 14.20
C GLU A 50 9.30 -2.59 14.38
N GLN A 51 8.05 -2.60 14.80
CA GLN A 51 7.28 -3.83 14.98
C GLN A 51 6.94 -4.50 13.66
N LEU A 52 6.58 -3.71 12.66
CA LEU A 52 6.11 -4.20 11.36
C LEU A 52 7.26 -4.66 10.46
N LEU A 53 8.37 -3.93 10.48
CA LEU A 53 9.51 -4.15 9.60
C LEU A 53 10.82 -4.30 10.42
N PRO A 54 10.93 -5.33 11.26
CA PRO A 54 12.11 -5.51 12.10
C PRO A 54 13.41 -5.73 11.30
N ASP A 55 13.30 -6.25 10.08
CA ASP A 55 14.43 -6.52 9.20
C ASP A 55 14.39 -5.64 7.93
N GLY A 56 13.69 -4.50 8.00
CA GLY A 56 13.59 -3.56 6.88
C GLY A 56 12.97 -4.20 5.64
N ILE A 57 13.62 -4.02 4.50
CA ILE A 57 13.15 -4.58 3.22
C ILE A 57 13.11 -6.11 3.22
N LEU A 58 13.88 -6.76 4.10
CA LEU A 58 13.96 -8.22 4.23
C LEU A 58 12.99 -8.78 5.28
N SER A 59 12.11 -7.97 5.84
CA SER A 59 11.14 -8.42 6.82
C SER A 59 10.25 -9.51 6.24
N LYS A 60 10.08 -10.60 7.01
CA LYS A 60 9.41 -11.81 6.56
C LYS A 60 8.01 -11.53 6.04
N GLY A 61 7.71 -12.02 4.86
CA GLY A 61 6.39 -11.92 4.23
C GLY A 61 6.12 -10.59 3.55
N HIS A 62 6.94 -9.58 3.78
CA HIS A 62 6.78 -8.27 3.16
C HIS A 62 7.42 -8.24 1.77
N HIS A 63 6.68 -7.66 0.83
CA HIS A 63 7.12 -7.50 -0.56
C HIS A 63 6.97 -6.03 -0.94
N PHE A 64 8.04 -5.48 -1.50
CA PHE A 64 8.09 -4.10 -1.94
C PHE A 64 8.41 -4.11 -3.43
N TRP A 65 7.49 -3.59 -4.23
CA TRP A 65 7.63 -3.59 -5.69
C TRP A 65 7.57 -2.18 -6.26
N ARG A 66 8.38 -1.96 -7.28
CA ARG A 66 8.26 -0.81 -8.16
C ARG A 66 7.28 -1.19 -9.27
N ILE A 67 6.31 -0.34 -9.53
CA ILE A 67 5.37 -0.51 -10.64
C ILE A 67 6.03 0.08 -11.87
N VAL A 68 6.26 -0.75 -12.89
CA VAL A 68 6.97 -0.35 -14.12
C VAL A 68 6.03 -0.47 -15.30
N ALA A 69 5.86 0.63 -16.04
CA ALA A 69 5.03 0.67 -17.24
C ALA A 69 5.72 -0.06 -18.41
N GLU A 70 4.95 -0.38 -19.44
CA GLU A 70 5.47 -1.03 -20.65
C GLU A 70 6.55 -0.19 -21.37
N THR A 71 6.57 1.13 -21.13
CA THR A 71 7.60 2.05 -21.60
C THR A 71 8.93 1.91 -20.85
N SER A 72 9.00 1.04 -19.85
CA SER A 72 10.10 0.87 -18.90
C SER A 72 10.23 1.99 -17.87
N GLU A 73 9.29 2.93 -17.84
CA GLU A 73 9.25 3.97 -16.81
C GLU A 73 8.68 3.42 -15.51
N ALA A 74 9.32 3.75 -14.40
CA ALA A 74 8.79 3.47 -13.06
C ALA A 74 7.72 4.50 -12.73
N VAL A 75 6.51 4.04 -12.44
CA VAL A 75 5.33 4.91 -12.29
C VAL A 75 4.71 4.90 -10.91
N GLY A 76 5.14 4.00 -10.03
CA GLY A 76 4.59 3.92 -8.69
C GLY A 76 5.23 2.83 -7.84
N ASP A 77 4.68 2.66 -6.65
CA ASP A 77 5.17 1.70 -5.66
C ASP A 77 4.04 0.89 -5.05
N LEU A 78 4.37 -0.31 -4.58
CA LEU A 78 3.44 -1.24 -3.96
C LEU A 78 4.13 -1.95 -2.80
N TRP A 79 3.49 -1.96 -1.63
CA TRP A 79 3.97 -2.67 -0.44
C TRP A 79 2.86 -3.60 0.06
N VAL A 80 3.18 -4.90 0.13
CA VAL A 80 2.22 -5.95 0.46
C VAL A 80 2.85 -6.92 1.47
N LEU A 81 2.06 -7.34 2.45
CA LEU A 81 2.42 -8.45 3.34
C LEU A 81 1.65 -9.69 2.89
N VAL A 82 2.36 -10.80 2.65
CA VAL A 82 1.74 -12.08 2.35
C VAL A 82 1.89 -13.00 3.57
N GLU A 83 0.77 -13.51 4.03
CA GLU A 83 0.68 -14.43 5.18
C GLU A 83 0.10 -15.77 4.67
N PRO A 84 0.96 -16.71 4.22
CA PRO A 84 0.48 -17.97 3.63
C PRO A 84 -0.38 -18.80 4.57
N GLU A 85 -0.07 -18.79 5.87
CA GLU A 85 -0.82 -19.52 6.91
C GLU A 85 -2.25 -19.01 7.06
N ARG A 86 -2.51 -17.78 6.66
CA ARG A 86 -3.84 -17.16 6.64
C ARG A 86 -4.42 -17.09 5.23
N GLN A 87 -3.67 -17.56 4.25
CA GLN A 87 -4.01 -17.46 2.83
C GLN A 87 -4.33 -16.02 2.41
N ARG A 88 -3.63 -15.05 2.98
CA ARG A 88 -3.96 -13.63 2.91
C ARG A 88 -2.79 -12.82 2.38
N ALA A 89 -3.10 -11.83 1.54
CA ALA A 89 -2.21 -10.71 1.25
C ALA A 89 -2.86 -9.43 1.77
N PHE A 90 -2.06 -8.55 2.34
CA PHE A 90 -2.54 -7.25 2.83
C PHE A 90 -1.74 -6.14 2.15
N ILE A 91 -2.44 -5.22 1.50
CA ILE A 91 -1.81 -4.06 0.87
C ILE A 91 -1.63 -2.97 1.91
N TYR A 92 -0.36 -2.67 2.24
CA TYR A 92 -0.03 -1.54 3.10
C TYR A 92 0.05 -0.23 2.34
N PHE A 93 0.51 -0.28 1.10
CA PHE A 93 0.63 0.91 0.26
C PHE A 93 0.53 0.55 -1.21
N ILE A 94 -0.22 1.36 -1.94
CA ILE A 94 -0.19 1.41 -3.40
C ILE A 94 -0.29 2.87 -3.80
N GLY A 95 0.63 3.34 -4.64
CA GLY A 95 0.63 4.73 -5.09
C GLY A 95 1.22 4.85 -6.48
N ILE A 96 0.57 5.64 -7.30
CA ILE A 96 1.06 6.04 -8.61
C ILE A 96 1.60 7.46 -8.49
N ASP A 97 2.80 7.68 -9.01
CA ASP A 97 3.44 8.99 -9.00
C ASP A 97 2.55 9.99 -9.74
N GLU A 98 2.49 11.22 -9.24
CA GLU A 98 1.55 12.24 -9.74
C GLU A 98 1.61 12.43 -11.26
N ALA A 99 2.82 12.43 -11.82
CA ALA A 99 3.04 12.61 -13.26
C ALA A 99 2.39 11.50 -14.12
N PHE A 100 2.09 10.35 -13.53
CA PHE A 100 1.59 9.17 -14.26
C PHE A 100 0.15 8.82 -13.91
N ARG A 101 -0.54 9.65 -13.13
CA ARG A 101 -1.94 9.42 -12.75
C ARG A 101 -2.89 9.59 -13.95
N GLY A 102 -4.04 8.93 -13.87
CA GLY A 102 -5.05 9.02 -14.92
C GLY A 102 -4.82 8.14 -16.15
N HIS A 103 -3.88 7.18 -16.06
CA HIS A 103 -3.53 6.28 -17.18
C HIS A 103 -3.89 4.81 -16.92
N GLY A 104 -4.60 4.52 -15.82
CA GLY A 104 -5.01 3.15 -15.48
C GLY A 104 -3.93 2.29 -14.85
N TYR A 105 -2.82 2.87 -14.39
CA TYR A 105 -1.72 2.12 -13.80
C TYR A 105 -2.09 1.50 -12.44
N SER A 106 -2.90 2.17 -11.61
CA SER A 106 -3.38 1.61 -10.34
C SER A 106 -4.16 0.31 -10.56
N LYS A 107 -5.10 0.32 -11.49
CA LYS A 107 -5.89 -0.86 -11.85
C LYS A 107 -5.00 -1.99 -12.36
N ALA A 108 -4.07 -1.66 -13.26
CA ALA A 108 -3.13 -2.63 -13.82
C ALA A 108 -2.24 -3.24 -12.72
N ALA A 109 -1.77 -2.42 -11.78
CA ALA A 109 -0.97 -2.87 -10.65
C ALA A 109 -1.76 -3.81 -9.73
N MET A 110 -3.02 -3.49 -9.45
CA MET A 110 -3.89 -4.34 -8.62
C MET A 110 -4.12 -5.71 -9.28
N LEU A 111 -4.31 -5.75 -10.58
CA LEU A 111 -4.47 -7.00 -11.32
C LEU A 111 -3.17 -7.81 -11.36
N ALA A 112 -2.03 -7.14 -11.56
CA ALA A 112 -0.71 -7.79 -11.51
C ALA A 112 -0.42 -8.35 -10.12
N LEU A 113 -0.86 -7.67 -9.08
CA LEU A 113 -0.71 -8.13 -7.69
C LEU A 113 -1.44 -9.47 -7.48
N GLU A 114 -2.65 -9.60 -7.98
CA GLU A 114 -3.40 -10.86 -7.86
C GLU A 114 -2.60 -12.03 -8.41
N THR A 115 -1.97 -11.86 -9.57
CA THR A 115 -1.12 -12.87 -10.19
C THR A 115 0.14 -13.13 -9.36
N ALA A 116 0.74 -12.09 -8.78
CA ALA A 116 1.97 -12.20 -8.01
C ALA A 116 1.79 -12.93 -6.67
N VAL A 117 0.67 -12.70 -5.97
CA VAL A 117 0.48 -13.23 -4.62
C VAL A 117 -0.11 -14.64 -4.58
N LYS A 118 -0.79 -15.09 -5.62
CA LYS A 118 -1.33 -16.46 -5.69
C LYS A 118 -0.29 -17.53 -5.42
N PRO A 119 0.86 -17.56 -6.15
CA PRO A 119 1.88 -18.58 -5.90
C PRO A 119 2.56 -18.42 -4.55
N LEU A 120 2.43 -17.27 -3.90
CA LEU A 120 2.96 -17.02 -2.56
C LEU A 120 2.02 -17.50 -1.46
N GLY A 121 0.84 -18.02 -1.81
CA GLY A 121 -0.09 -18.62 -0.86
C GLY A 121 -1.31 -17.79 -0.50
N ALA A 122 -1.54 -16.67 -1.17
CA ALA A 122 -2.72 -15.83 -0.91
C ALA A 122 -3.92 -16.30 -1.74
N SER A 123 -5.07 -16.42 -1.08
CA SER A 123 -6.36 -16.69 -1.74
C SER A 123 -7.30 -15.47 -1.68
N HIS A 124 -6.94 -14.46 -0.90
CA HIS A 124 -7.65 -13.19 -0.84
C HIS A 124 -6.70 -12.05 -0.53
N ILE A 125 -7.13 -10.83 -0.85
CA ILE A 125 -6.35 -9.60 -0.66
C ILE A 125 -7.20 -8.64 0.15
N ASP A 126 -6.63 -8.13 1.24
CA ASP A 126 -7.26 -7.12 2.09
C ASP A 126 -6.51 -5.79 1.97
N LEU A 127 -7.24 -4.72 2.20
CA LEU A 127 -6.67 -3.37 2.30
C LEU A 127 -7.52 -2.52 3.23
N ASN A 128 -6.96 -1.44 3.71
CA ASN A 128 -7.69 -0.39 4.40
C ASN A 128 -7.80 0.83 3.48
N VAL A 129 -8.96 1.46 3.47
CA VAL A 129 -9.19 2.69 2.73
C VAL A 129 -10.06 3.63 3.57
N PHE A 130 -9.72 4.91 3.58
CA PHE A 130 -10.54 5.91 4.27
C PHE A 130 -11.87 6.11 3.55
N GLY A 131 -12.94 6.30 4.34
CA GLY A 131 -14.30 6.39 3.81
C GLY A 131 -14.55 7.58 2.89
N ASP A 132 -13.72 8.63 2.98
CA ASP A 132 -13.81 9.81 2.11
C ASP A 132 -13.00 9.67 0.80
N ASN A 133 -12.20 8.62 0.68
CA ASN A 133 -11.42 8.36 -0.54
C ASN A 133 -12.30 7.64 -1.59
N THR A 134 -13.23 8.39 -2.15
CA THR A 134 -14.24 7.83 -3.07
C THR A 134 -13.64 7.31 -4.37
N VAL A 135 -12.56 7.92 -4.86
CA VAL A 135 -11.88 7.49 -6.08
C VAL A 135 -11.27 6.09 -5.89
N ALA A 136 -10.55 5.89 -4.78
CA ALA A 136 -9.95 4.59 -4.46
C ALA A 136 -11.04 3.53 -4.21
N ILE A 137 -12.08 3.86 -3.45
CA ILE A 137 -13.19 2.95 -3.16
C ILE A 137 -13.84 2.45 -4.45
N ARG A 138 -14.13 3.36 -5.39
CA ARG A 138 -14.72 2.99 -6.68
C ARG A 138 -13.81 2.05 -7.48
N LEU A 139 -12.50 2.32 -7.47
CA LEU A 139 -11.54 1.44 -8.13
C LEU A 139 -11.58 0.04 -7.51
N TYR A 140 -11.48 -0.05 -6.19
CA TYR A 140 -11.47 -1.33 -5.50
C TYR A 140 -12.78 -2.10 -5.70
N GLU A 141 -13.91 -1.44 -5.59
CA GLU A 141 -15.22 -2.06 -5.85
C GLU A 141 -15.31 -2.58 -7.28
N SER A 142 -14.79 -1.85 -8.25
CA SER A 142 -14.78 -2.27 -9.67
C SER A 142 -13.95 -3.54 -9.89
N LEU A 143 -13.00 -3.83 -8.98
CA LEU A 143 -12.15 -5.01 -9.01
C LEU A 143 -12.66 -6.16 -8.12
N GLY A 144 -13.84 -5.99 -7.52
CA GLY A 144 -14.46 -7.02 -6.70
C GLY A 144 -14.18 -6.93 -5.20
N TYR A 145 -13.52 -5.87 -4.74
CA TYR A 145 -13.35 -5.63 -3.30
C TYR A 145 -14.67 -5.19 -2.68
N ARG A 146 -14.90 -5.62 -1.45
CA ARG A 146 -16.11 -5.27 -0.69
C ARG A 146 -15.75 -4.94 0.75
N PRO A 147 -16.50 -4.08 1.43
CA PRO A 147 -16.26 -3.79 2.84
C PRO A 147 -16.40 -5.05 3.70
N THR A 148 -15.43 -5.23 4.62
CA THR A 148 -15.45 -6.31 5.62
C THR A 148 -15.64 -5.76 7.02
N ALA A 149 -15.20 -4.51 7.26
CA ALA A 149 -15.38 -3.80 8.52
C ALA A 149 -15.46 -2.31 8.24
N MET A 150 -16.13 -1.56 9.09
CA MET A 150 -16.29 -0.12 8.95
C MET A 150 -16.10 0.56 10.29
N ASN A 151 -15.33 1.66 10.30
CA ASN A 151 -15.27 2.58 11.43
C ASN A 151 -16.24 3.73 11.16
N MET A 152 -17.05 4.06 12.13
CA MET A 152 -18.04 5.11 12.02
C MET A 152 -17.90 6.10 13.17
N ARG A 153 -18.13 7.38 12.90
CA ARG A 153 -18.06 8.44 13.92
C ARG A 153 -19.27 9.36 13.80
N LYS A 154 -19.75 9.78 14.93
CA LYS A 154 -20.74 10.86 15.02
C LYS A 154 -20.13 12.00 15.81
N GLU A 155 -20.10 13.19 15.23
CA GLU A 155 -19.74 14.41 15.96
C GLU A 155 -20.93 14.84 16.83
N MET A 156 -20.66 15.23 18.09
CA MET A 156 -21.70 15.62 19.04
C MET A 156 -21.87 17.14 19.13
#